data_23638875d96cf3baafda69ca14453e04
#
_entry.id   23638875d96cf3baafda69ca14453e04
#
_cell.length_a   1.000
_cell.length_b   1.000
_cell.length_c   1.000
_cell.angle_alpha   90.00
_cell.angle_beta   90.00
_cell.angle_gamma   90.00
#
_symmetry.space_group_name_H-M   'P 1'
#
loop_
_entity.id
_entity.type
_entity.pdbx_description
1 polymer ?
#
loop_
_entity_poly.entity_id
_entity_poly.type
_entity_poly.pdbx_seq_one_letter_code
_entity_poly.pdbx_strand_id
1 'polypeptide(L)'
;MIRIFGDAPFDTPKPTRLLRRVFDLSTNKDSLILDFFAGSGTTLHATMQLNADDGGHRKCILVTNNENNICEEVTYERNKRVIQGYTTPKGEDIEGLHDNNLRYYRTTLLSRDKSVKNMRQLVRLATDMLCIKNDIYTESPFCGKNINKNIARYFDNGQGNHMLVIYEERAISLLVQLMAQTEDDGIKTMVYVFSPGADPYTDDFEDIAERVKLCALPSAIYEAYKRVLPKRKPKFLDEALQEMKTQAEAEANIQQTLDFGENDNMNEEGGEA
;
A
#
# COMPACT_ATOMS: atom_id res chain seq x y z
N MET A 1 22.57 23.17 -0.41
CA MET A 1 22.15 23.10 1.02
C MET A 1 21.89 24.50 1.57
N ILE A 2 22.84 25.40 1.59
CA ILE A 2 22.68 26.78 2.14
C ILE A 2 21.43 27.49 1.58
N ARG A 3 21.11 27.32 0.29
CA ARG A 3 19.92 27.92 -0.31
C ARG A 3 18.61 27.40 0.27
N ILE A 4 18.57 26.14 0.75
CA ILE A 4 17.37 25.47 1.29
C ILE A 4 17.25 25.64 2.79
N PHE A 5 18.38 25.54 3.51
CA PHE A 5 18.41 25.49 4.98
C PHE A 5 18.85 26.80 5.64
N GLY A 6 19.50 27.67 4.89
CA GLY A 6 20.18 28.83 5.45
C GLY A 6 21.63 28.57 5.90
N ASP A 7 21.93 27.31 6.17
CA ASP A 7 23.24 26.79 6.57
C ASP A 7 23.67 25.58 5.76
N ALA A 8 24.75 24.91 6.14
CA ALA A 8 25.24 23.71 5.48
C ALA A 8 25.17 22.50 6.42
N PRO A 9 23.97 21.94 6.70
CA PRO A 9 23.83 20.79 7.62
C PRO A 9 24.46 19.50 7.07
N PHE A 10 25.04 19.55 5.88
CA PHE A 10 25.75 18.45 5.24
C PHE A 10 26.93 19.01 4.42
N ASP A 11 28.14 18.48 4.66
CA ASP A 11 29.39 19.09 4.15
C ASP A 11 29.52 19.05 2.62
N THR A 12 29.23 17.89 2.00
CA THR A 12 29.51 17.65 0.57
C THR A 12 28.30 17.10 -0.19
N PRO A 13 27.19 17.86 -0.29
CA PRO A 13 26.04 17.40 -1.06
C PRO A 13 26.38 17.33 -2.55
N LYS A 14 25.99 16.26 -3.21
CA LYS A 14 26.13 16.16 -4.67
C LYS A 14 25.33 17.29 -5.34
N PRO A 15 25.83 17.91 -6.42
CA PRO A 15 25.05 18.88 -7.18
C PRO A 15 23.82 18.23 -7.84
N THR A 16 22.64 18.81 -7.66
CA THR A 16 21.41 18.33 -8.34
C THR A 16 21.56 18.31 -9.85
N ARG A 17 22.23 19.32 -10.44
CA ARG A 17 22.51 19.41 -11.87
C ARG A 17 23.28 18.18 -12.39
N LEU A 18 24.23 17.66 -11.62
CA LEU A 18 24.97 16.45 -12.00
C LEU A 18 24.04 15.23 -12.05
N LEU A 19 23.27 15.02 -10.99
CA LEU A 19 22.37 13.85 -10.93
C LEU A 19 21.24 13.93 -11.97
N ARG A 20 20.70 15.14 -12.22
CA ARG A 20 19.73 15.33 -13.30
C ARG A 20 20.31 14.92 -14.65
N ARG A 21 21.55 15.29 -14.97
CA ARG A 21 22.21 14.87 -16.21
C ARG A 21 22.44 13.36 -16.28
N VAL A 22 22.78 12.74 -15.15
CA VAL A 22 22.91 11.27 -15.09
C VAL A 22 21.57 10.62 -15.36
N PHE A 23 20.48 11.06 -14.71
CA PHE A 23 19.15 10.46 -14.86
C PHE A 23 18.56 10.70 -16.25
N ASP A 24 18.75 11.88 -16.83
CA ASP A 24 18.37 12.21 -18.20
C ASP A 24 18.97 11.22 -19.22
N LEU A 25 20.21 10.80 -18.99
CA LEU A 25 20.93 9.86 -19.87
C LEU A 25 20.65 8.37 -19.57
N SER A 26 20.25 8.04 -18.34
CA SER A 26 20.20 6.64 -17.87
C SER A 26 18.80 6.15 -17.49
N THR A 27 17.80 7.00 -17.51
CA THR A 27 16.42 6.64 -17.11
C THR A 27 15.40 7.06 -18.16
N ASN A 28 14.31 6.33 -18.25
CA ASN A 28 13.09 6.75 -18.95
C ASN A 28 12.14 7.46 -17.96
N LYS A 29 11.01 7.97 -18.45
CA LYS A 29 10.05 8.76 -17.67
C LYS A 29 9.38 8.02 -16.51
N ASP A 30 9.34 6.69 -16.54
CA ASP A 30 8.66 5.85 -15.54
C ASP A 30 9.63 5.00 -14.72
N SER A 31 10.93 5.30 -14.77
CA SER A 31 11.96 4.54 -14.07
C SER A 31 11.84 4.64 -12.56
N LEU A 32 12.17 3.54 -11.86
CA LEU A 32 12.39 3.51 -10.43
C LEU A 32 13.88 3.72 -10.12
N ILE A 33 14.19 4.78 -9.39
CA ILE A 33 15.54 5.13 -8.96
C ILE A 33 15.72 4.68 -7.52
N LEU A 34 16.80 3.95 -7.24
CA LEU A 34 17.13 3.47 -5.89
C LEU A 34 18.51 3.99 -5.48
N ASP A 35 18.56 4.65 -4.33
CA ASP A 35 19.80 5.18 -3.73
C ASP A 35 19.96 4.63 -2.31
N PHE A 36 20.95 3.75 -2.11
CA PHE A 36 21.23 3.10 -0.83
C PHE A 36 22.01 3.99 0.16
N PHE A 37 22.53 5.11 -0.29
CA PHE A 37 23.33 6.02 0.51
C PHE A 37 22.89 7.47 0.29
N ALA A 38 21.61 7.72 0.56
CA ALA A 38 20.93 8.97 0.22
C ALA A 38 21.61 10.25 0.72
N GLY A 39 22.37 10.15 1.83
CA GLY A 39 23.10 11.28 2.39
C GLY A 39 22.21 12.50 2.57
N SER A 40 22.43 13.55 1.81
CA SER A 40 21.61 14.77 1.84
C SER A 40 20.32 14.71 1.02
N GLY A 41 19.94 13.56 0.45
CA GLY A 41 18.70 13.40 -0.35
C GLY A 41 18.72 14.09 -1.72
N THR A 42 19.89 14.32 -2.29
CA THR A 42 20.02 15.01 -3.59
C THR A 42 19.38 14.21 -4.73
N THR A 43 19.41 12.89 -4.65
CA THR A 43 18.85 11.99 -5.65
C THR A 43 17.34 12.23 -5.86
N LEU A 44 16.55 12.27 -4.79
CA LEU A 44 15.13 12.55 -4.88
C LEU A 44 14.85 13.98 -5.37
N HIS A 45 15.57 14.97 -4.85
CA HIS A 45 15.46 16.35 -5.32
C HIS A 45 15.71 16.46 -6.84
N ALA A 46 16.76 15.80 -7.34
CA ALA A 46 17.06 15.80 -8.77
C ALA A 46 16.01 15.07 -9.60
N THR A 47 15.45 13.98 -9.07
CA THR A 47 14.37 13.21 -9.72
C THR A 47 13.11 14.06 -9.86
N MET A 48 12.68 14.74 -8.79
CA MET A 48 11.51 15.62 -8.80
C MET A 48 11.68 16.78 -9.79
N GLN A 49 12.86 17.42 -9.83
CA GLN A 49 13.15 18.47 -10.80
C GLN A 49 13.10 17.96 -12.24
N LEU A 50 13.66 16.78 -12.51
CA LEU A 50 13.64 16.20 -13.86
C LEU A 50 12.22 15.84 -14.29
N ASN A 51 11.39 15.28 -13.39
CA ASN A 51 9.99 15.01 -13.67
C ASN A 51 9.21 16.29 -13.99
N ALA A 52 9.45 17.39 -13.26
CA ALA A 52 8.82 18.67 -13.51
C ALA A 52 9.23 19.26 -14.87
N ASP A 53 10.48 19.04 -15.30
CA ASP A 53 10.99 19.59 -16.56
C ASP A 53 10.48 18.82 -17.80
N ASP A 54 10.35 17.48 -17.70
CA ASP A 54 10.06 16.62 -18.86
C ASP A 54 8.69 15.92 -18.81
N GLY A 55 7.89 16.18 -17.76
CA GLY A 55 6.60 15.53 -17.51
C GLY A 55 6.75 14.03 -17.22
N GLY A 56 7.85 13.64 -16.59
CA GLY A 56 8.11 12.25 -16.18
C GLY A 56 7.42 11.89 -14.87
N HIS A 57 7.28 10.58 -14.62
CA HIS A 57 6.70 9.98 -13.41
C HIS A 57 7.70 9.06 -12.70
N ARG A 58 9.01 9.39 -12.80
CA ARG A 58 10.05 8.62 -12.13
C ARG A 58 9.79 8.58 -10.64
N LYS A 59 9.98 7.40 -10.05
CA LYS A 59 9.88 7.18 -8.60
C LYS A 59 11.29 7.04 -8.02
N CYS A 60 11.44 7.42 -6.75
CA CYS A 60 12.72 7.34 -6.07
C CYS A 60 12.58 6.72 -4.69
N ILE A 61 13.39 5.73 -4.38
CA ILE A 61 13.54 5.14 -3.05
C ILE A 61 14.91 5.51 -2.51
N LEU A 62 14.92 6.23 -1.39
CA LEU A 62 16.13 6.60 -0.67
C LEU A 62 16.30 5.71 0.56
N VAL A 63 17.49 5.17 0.74
CA VAL A 63 17.86 4.42 1.94
C VAL A 63 19.06 5.09 2.59
N THR A 64 18.97 5.37 3.87
CA THR A 64 20.07 5.94 4.66
C THR A 64 19.95 5.50 6.13
N ASN A 65 21.05 5.53 6.87
CA ASN A 65 20.99 5.47 8.32
C ASN A 65 20.46 6.81 8.87
N ASN A 66 20.25 6.87 10.19
CA ASN A 66 19.89 8.11 10.85
C ASN A 66 21.00 8.56 11.84
N GLU A 67 22.26 8.28 11.51
CA GLU A 67 23.40 8.75 12.28
C GLU A 67 23.42 10.28 12.27
N ASN A 68 23.58 10.88 13.42
CA ASN A 68 23.49 12.35 13.62
C ASN A 68 22.19 12.95 13.04
N ASN A 69 21.09 12.22 13.08
CA ASN A 69 19.78 12.63 12.56
C ASN A 69 19.75 12.97 11.06
N ILE A 70 20.71 12.49 10.29
CA ILE A 70 20.85 12.84 8.87
C ILE A 70 19.59 12.52 8.05
N CYS A 71 18.90 11.41 8.36
CA CYS A 71 17.69 11.04 7.65
C CYS A 71 16.55 12.03 7.90
N GLU A 72 16.31 12.36 9.15
CA GLU A 72 15.16 13.16 9.56
C GLU A 72 15.40 14.66 9.35
N GLU A 73 16.56 15.15 9.77
CA GLU A 73 16.84 16.59 9.76
C GLU A 73 17.41 17.10 8.43
N VAL A 74 18.04 16.22 7.64
CA VAL A 74 18.65 16.63 6.37
C VAL A 74 17.92 16.03 5.18
N THR A 75 17.91 14.70 5.04
CA THR A 75 17.36 14.03 3.85
C THR A 75 15.87 14.29 3.67
N TYR A 76 15.10 14.03 4.73
CA TYR A 76 13.65 14.21 4.73
C TYR A 76 13.27 15.71 4.63
N GLU A 77 13.85 16.53 5.49
CA GLU A 77 13.53 17.96 5.57
C GLU A 77 13.87 18.69 4.26
N ARG A 78 14.99 18.37 3.62
CA ARG A 78 15.35 18.91 2.31
C ARG A 78 14.25 18.63 1.28
N ASN A 79 13.84 17.37 1.15
CA ASN A 79 12.90 16.98 0.12
C ASN A 79 11.49 17.51 0.43
N LYS A 80 11.11 17.56 1.71
CA LYS A 80 9.87 18.21 2.16
C LYS A 80 9.83 19.69 1.75
N ARG A 81 10.89 20.45 2.00
CA ARG A 81 10.98 21.86 1.57
C ARG A 81 10.92 22.02 0.06
N VAL A 82 11.59 21.15 -0.68
CA VAL A 82 11.52 21.18 -2.16
C VAL A 82 10.10 20.94 -2.67
N ILE A 83 9.33 20.08 -2.03
CA ILE A 83 7.93 19.81 -2.38
C ILE A 83 7.03 20.99 -1.99
N GLN A 84 7.22 21.56 -0.80
CA GLN A 84 6.35 22.60 -0.26
C GLN A 84 6.69 24.01 -0.73
N GLY A 85 7.89 24.20 -1.26
CA GLY A 85 8.49 25.53 -1.46
C GLY A 85 9.23 26.01 -0.22
N TYR A 86 10.11 26.99 -0.40
CA TYR A 86 10.91 27.56 0.68
C TYR A 86 11.41 28.96 0.32
N THR A 87 11.64 29.78 1.35
CA THR A 87 12.29 31.09 1.17
C THR A 87 13.80 30.94 1.36
N THR A 88 14.59 31.43 0.43
CA THR A 88 16.06 31.41 0.53
C THR A 88 16.56 32.42 1.59
N PRO A 89 17.80 32.27 2.09
CA PRO A 89 18.40 33.26 3.01
C PRO A 89 18.48 34.68 2.43
N LYS A 90 18.34 34.84 1.11
CA LYS A 90 18.32 36.14 0.45
C LYS A 90 16.91 36.73 0.32
N GLY A 91 15.88 36.06 0.86
CA GLY A 91 14.48 36.47 0.79
C GLY A 91 13.80 36.13 -0.54
N GLU A 92 14.40 35.27 -1.37
CA GLU A 92 13.77 34.81 -2.61
C GLU A 92 12.83 33.62 -2.29
N ASP A 93 11.56 33.68 -2.68
CA ASP A 93 10.63 32.59 -2.58
C ASP A 93 10.83 31.63 -3.74
N ILE A 94 10.99 30.35 -3.42
CA ILE A 94 11.11 29.25 -4.37
C ILE A 94 9.83 28.45 -4.31
N GLU A 95 9.11 28.39 -5.44
CA GLU A 95 7.91 27.60 -5.58
C GLU A 95 8.19 26.10 -5.38
N GLY A 96 7.25 25.40 -4.73
CA GLY A 96 7.34 23.98 -4.45
C GLY A 96 7.04 23.14 -5.69
N LEU A 97 7.57 21.92 -5.68
CA LEU A 97 7.23 20.87 -6.64
C LEU A 97 6.03 20.06 -6.09
N HIS A 98 4.82 20.68 -6.13
CA HIS A 98 3.63 20.19 -5.41
C HIS A 98 3.07 18.86 -5.94
N ASP A 99 3.33 18.50 -7.20
CA ASP A 99 2.87 17.23 -7.81
C ASP A 99 3.69 15.99 -7.34
N ASN A 100 4.37 16.13 -6.21
CA ASN A 100 5.18 15.09 -5.62
C ASN A 100 4.68 14.74 -4.21
N ASN A 101 4.90 13.50 -3.80
CA ASN A 101 4.70 13.06 -2.42
C ASN A 101 6.01 12.59 -1.78
N LEU A 102 6.04 12.55 -0.47
CA LEU A 102 7.16 12.06 0.32
C LEU A 102 6.65 11.15 1.43
N ARG A 103 7.08 9.90 1.42
CA ARG A 103 6.75 8.91 2.45
C ARG A 103 8.00 8.55 3.22
N TYR A 104 7.90 8.56 4.55
CA TYR A 104 8.98 8.20 5.44
C TYR A 104 8.69 6.86 6.10
N TYR A 105 9.65 5.96 6.04
CA TYR A 105 9.59 4.65 6.68
C TYR A 105 10.80 4.44 7.58
N ARG A 106 10.58 3.75 8.69
CA ARG A 106 11.65 3.33 9.59
C ARG A 106 11.71 1.80 9.61
N THR A 107 12.90 1.25 9.40
CA THR A 107 13.12 -0.19 9.57
C THR A 107 13.20 -0.53 11.06
N THR A 108 12.72 -1.72 11.41
CA THR A 108 12.81 -2.25 12.77
C THR A 108 13.23 -3.72 12.73
N LEU A 109 13.93 -4.16 13.77
CA LEU A 109 14.27 -5.56 13.93
C LEU A 109 13.07 -6.30 14.51
N LEU A 110 12.77 -7.46 13.93
CA LEU A 110 11.76 -8.38 14.41
C LEU A 110 12.43 -9.62 15.00
N SER A 111 12.02 -10.01 16.21
CA SER A 111 12.48 -11.28 16.80
C SER A 111 12.03 -12.46 15.93
N ARG A 112 12.89 -13.48 15.85
CA ARG A 112 12.62 -14.73 15.14
C ARG A 112 11.82 -15.74 15.96
N ASP A 113 11.43 -15.39 17.18
CA ASP A 113 10.69 -16.28 18.06
C ASP A 113 9.29 -16.55 17.50
N LYS A 114 8.87 -17.80 17.55
CA LYS A 114 7.53 -18.23 17.12
C LYS A 114 6.49 -17.75 18.12
N SER A 115 5.86 -16.63 17.81
CA SER A 115 4.82 -16.06 18.66
C SER A 115 3.76 -15.33 17.83
N VAL A 116 2.55 -15.25 18.39
CA VAL A 116 1.44 -14.50 17.81
C VAL A 116 1.81 -13.01 17.65
N LYS A 117 2.52 -12.44 18.62
CA LYS A 117 2.99 -11.05 18.60
C LYS A 117 3.90 -10.80 17.42
N ASN A 118 4.92 -11.65 17.24
CA ASN A 118 5.90 -11.48 16.16
C ASN A 118 5.27 -11.74 14.78
N MET A 119 4.38 -12.74 14.67
CA MET A 119 3.61 -12.98 13.45
C MET A 119 2.78 -11.74 13.06
N ARG A 120 1.99 -11.17 13.97
CA ARG A 120 1.18 -9.96 13.70
C ARG A 120 2.04 -8.77 13.32
N GLN A 121 3.16 -8.57 14.01
CA GLN A 121 4.08 -7.47 13.69
C GLN A 121 4.71 -7.67 12.32
N LEU A 122 5.15 -8.90 11.98
CA LEU A 122 5.73 -9.20 10.67
C LEU A 122 4.72 -8.95 9.55
N VAL A 123 3.51 -9.48 9.67
CA VAL A 123 2.45 -9.34 8.67
C VAL A 123 2.13 -7.85 8.42
N ARG A 124 2.03 -7.06 9.48
CA ARG A 124 1.81 -5.61 9.38
C ARG A 124 2.95 -4.91 8.63
N LEU A 125 4.20 -5.16 9.03
CA LEU A 125 5.38 -4.53 8.39
C LEU A 125 5.56 -5.01 6.95
N ALA A 126 5.28 -6.28 6.69
CA ALA A 126 5.33 -6.84 5.34
C ALA A 126 4.25 -6.25 4.43
N THR A 127 3.07 -5.93 4.97
CA THR A 127 2.01 -5.23 4.21
C THR A 127 2.49 -3.85 3.78
N ASP A 128 3.18 -3.10 4.63
CA ASP A 128 3.76 -1.81 4.25
C ASP A 128 4.80 -1.97 3.12
N MET A 129 5.58 -3.06 3.13
CA MET A 129 6.49 -3.39 2.02
C MET A 129 5.76 -3.74 0.72
N LEU A 130 4.60 -4.43 0.80
CA LEU A 130 3.76 -4.69 -0.36
C LEU A 130 3.14 -3.40 -0.90
N CYS A 131 2.75 -2.47 -0.03
CA CYS A 131 2.30 -1.13 -0.42
C CYS A 131 3.38 -0.37 -1.19
N ILE A 132 4.63 -0.39 -0.71
CA ILE A 132 5.78 0.22 -1.41
C ILE A 132 6.00 -0.44 -2.78
N LYS A 133 5.97 -1.78 -2.83
CA LYS A 133 6.19 -2.54 -4.06
C LYS A 133 5.18 -2.21 -5.16
N ASN A 134 3.91 -2.05 -4.77
CA ASN A 134 2.79 -1.87 -5.70
C ASN A 134 2.36 -0.41 -5.86
N ASP A 135 2.97 0.51 -5.11
CA ASP A 135 2.63 1.94 -5.07
C ASP A 135 1.15 2.21 -4.71
N ILE A 136 0.63 1.43 -3.75
CA ILE A 136 -0.76 1.53 -3.28
C ILE A 136 -0.73 1.66 -1.77
N TYR A 137 -1.19 2.78 -1.22
CA TYR A 137 -0.97 3.11 0.19
C TYR A 137 -2.24 3.44 0.97
N THR A 138 -3.31 3.82 0.29
CA THR A 138 -4.55 4.24 0.95
C THR A 138 -5.38 3.02 1.28
N GLU A 139 -5.58 2.78 2.57
CA GLU A 139 -6.46 1.71 3.04
C GLU A 139 -7.92 2.15 2.85
N SER A 140 -8.73 1.28 2.24
CA SER A 140 -10.11 1.56 1.87
C SER A 140 -11.04 0.41 2.32
N PRO A 141 -12.36 0.65 2.44
CA PRO A 141 -13.32 -0.42 2.64
C PRO A 141 -13.28 -1.41 1.48
N PHE A 142 -13.32 -2.71 1.78
CA PHE A 142 -13.39 -3.75 0.76
C PHE A 142 -14.84 -3.97 0.32
N CYS A 143 -15.14 -3.79 -0.95
CA CYS A 143 -16.51 -3.88 -1.47
C CYS A 143 -17.50 -3.01 -0.66
N GLY A 144 -17.10 -1.79 -0.29
CA GLY A 144 -17.89 -0.87 0.52
C GLY A 144 -18.00 -1.23 2.01
N LYS A 145 -17.36 -2.31 2.48
CA LYS A 145 -17.45 -2.83 3.85
C LYS A 145 -16.13 -2.74 4.59
N ASN A 146 -16.21 -2.44 5.87
CA ASN A 146 -15.05 -2.49 6.77
C ASN A 146 -14.78 -3.94 7.18
N ILE A 147 -13.70 -4.52 6.68
CA ILE A 147 -13.26 -5.86 7.06
C ILE A 147 -12.33 -5.82 8.29
N ASN A 148 -12.32 -6.92 9.05
CA ASN A 148 -11.44 -7.03 10.21
C ASN A 148 -9.96 -7.05 9.78
N LYS A 149 -9.19 -6.05 10.22
CA LYS A 149 -7.76 -5.87 9.85
C LYS A 149 -6.83 -7.00 10.28
N ASN A 150 -7.28 -7.90 11.13
CA ASN A 150 -6.54 -9.12 11.46
C ASN A 150 -6.81 -10.25 10.46
N ILE A 151 -7.85 -10.15 9.67
CA ILE A 151 -8.25 -11.12 8.64
C ILE A 151 -7.71 -10.71 7.28
N ALA A 152 -7.99 -9.46 6.86
CA ALA A 152 -7.51 -8.93 5.60
C ALA A 152 -7.45 -7.40 5.65
N ARG A 153 -6.71 -6.81 4.70
CA ARG A 153 -6.69 -5.35 4.45
C ARG A 153 -6.79 -5.10 2.96
N TYR A 154 -7.56 -4.09 2.61
CA TYR A 154 -7.73 -3.66 1.23
C TYR A 154 -7.20 -2.24 1.03
N PHE A 155 -6.56 -2.03 -0.10
CA PHE A 155 -5.94 -0.77 -0.47
C PHE A 155 -6.35 -0.37 -1.88
N ASP A 156 -6.66 0.92 -2.04
CA ASP A 156 -7.04 1.53 -3.30
C ASP A 156 -6.34 2.88 -3.42
N ASN A 157 -5.68 3.13 -4.54
CA ASN A 157 -5.01 4.40 -4.78
C ASN A 157 -5.93 5.47 -5.43
N GLY A 158 -7.20 5.15 -5.71
CA GLY A 158 -8.12 6.02 -6.42
C GLY A 158 -7.77 6.28 -7.89
N GLN A 159 -6.82 5.54 -8.45
CA GLN A 159 -6.31 5.66 -9.83
C GLN A 159 -6.35 4.33 -10.58
N GLY A 160 -7.19 3.41 -10.12
CA GLY A 160 -7.36 2.12 -10.77
C GLY A 160 -6.31 1.07 -10.43
N ASN A 161 -5.74 1.12 -9.22
CA ASN A 161 -4.90 0.04 -8.70
C ASN A 161 -5.41 -0.40 -7.33
N HIS A 162 -5.76 -1.66 -7.23
CA HIS A 162 -6.32 -2.27 -6.03
C HIS A 162 -5.43 -3.39 -5.52
N MET A 163 -5.34 -3.51 -4.18
CA MET A 163 -4.59 -4.57 -3.52
C MET A 163 -5.33 -5.10 -2.30
N LEU A 164 -5.57 -6.40 -2.27
CA LEU A 164 -6.11 -7.13 -1.12
C LEU A 164 -5.00 -7.98 -0.51
N VAL A 165 -4.77 -7.83 0.78
CA VAL A 165 -3.81 -8.64 1.54
C VAL A 165 -4.55 -9.46 2.57
N ILE A 166 -4.56 -10.78 2.40
CA ILE A 166 -5.29 -11.75 3.24
C ILE A 166 -4.32 -12.39 4.24
N TYR A 167 -4.67 -12.33 5.52
CA TYR A 167 -3.87 -12.85 6.63
C TYR A 167 -4.40 -14.17 7.19
N GLU A 168 -5.67 -14.47 6.91
CA GLU A 168 -6.34 -15.69 7.33
C GLU A 168 -6.99 -16.38 6.12
N GLU A 169 -6.39 -17.46 5.66
CA GLU A 169 -6.81 -18.20 4.47
C GLU A 169 -8.27 -18.70 4.52
N ARG A 170 -8.78 -19.02 5.72
CA ARG A 170 -10.17 -19.47 5.91
C ARG A 170 -11.22 -18.40 5.59
N ALA A 171 -10.80 -17.15 5.41
CA ALA A 171 -11.68 -16.07 5.00
C ALA A 171 -11.80 -15.92 3.47
N ILE A 172 -11.03 -16.65 2.68
CA ILE A 172 -10.97 -16.50 1.23
C ILE A 172 -12.37 -16.65 0.62
N SER A 173 -13.08 -17.74 0.92
CA SER A 173 -14.43 -17.97 0.36
C SER A 173 -15.40 -16.83 0.66
N LEU A 174 -15.35 -16.26 1.88
CA LEU A 174 -16.19 -15.12 2.26
C LEU A 174 -15.80 -13.85 1.48
N LEU A 175 -14.50 -13.59 1.31
CA LEU A 175 -14.01 -12.42 0.57
C LEU A 175 -14.34 -12.53 -0.92
N VAL A 176 -14.25 -13.73 -1.49
CA VAL A 176 -14.66 -14.03 -2.87
C VAL A 176 -16.15 -13.77 -3.06
N GLN A 177 -17.01 -14.25 -2.15
CA GLN A 177 -18.45 -14.01 -2.20
C GLN A 177 -18.79 -12.52 -2.13
N LEU A 178 -18.15 -11.76 -1.23
CA LEU A 178 -18.34 -10.32 -1.14
C LEU A 178 -17.95 -9.60 -2.44
N MET A 179 -16.84 -10.02 -3.05
CA MET A 179 -16.40 -9.44 -4.32
C MET A 179 -17.31 -9.82 -5.49
N ALA A 180 -17.83 -11.04 -5.52
CA ALA A 180 -18.76 -11.50 -6.55
C ALA A 180 -20.10 -10.76 -6.51
N GLN A 181 -20.54 -10.31 -5.34
CA GLN A 181 -21.79 -9.55 -5.14
C GLN A 181 -21.66 -8.06 -5.47
N THR A 182 -20.45 -7.55 -5.67
CA THR A 182 -20.19 -6.14 -5.96
C THR A 182 -20.06 -5.93 -7.47
N GLU A 183 -20.45 -4.76 -7.97
CA GLU A 183 -20.24 -4.41 -9.37
C GLU A 183 -18.76 -4.49 -9.74
N ASP A 184 -18.49 -4.95 -10.95
CA ASP A 184 -17.13 -5.03 -11.48
C ASP A 184 -16.75 -3.67 -12.09
N ASP A 185 -15.69 -3.06 -11.56
CA ASP A 185 -15.14 -1.82 -12.09
C ASP A 185 -14.15 -2.04 -13.25
N GLY A 186 -13.95 -3.29 -13.67
CA GLY A 186 -13.02 -3.68 -14.74
C GLY A 186 -11.56 -3.63 -14.34
N ILE A 187 -11.25 -3.42 -13.05
CA ILE A 187 -9.88 -3.29 -12.54
C ILE A 187 -9.50 -4.54 -11.75
N LYS A 188 -8.41 -5.20 -12.16
CA LYS A 188 -7.94 -6.39 -11.44
C LYS A 188 -7.31 -6.03 -10.09
N THR A 189 -7.90 -6.54 -9.02
CA THR A 189 -7.34 -6.46 -7.67
C THR A 189 -6.16 -7.42 -7.51
N MET A 190 -4.99 -6.89 -7.13
CA MET A 190 -3.84 -7.73 -6.74
C MET A 190 -4.08 -8.38 -5.39
N VAL A 191 -4.03 -9.72 -5.32
CA VAL A 191 -4.30 -10.47 -4.09
C VAL A 191 -3.03 -11.14 -3.59
N TYR A 192 -2.67 -10.89 -2.34
CA TYR A 192 -1.60 -11.55 -1.60
C TYR A 192 -2.18 -12.33 -0.43
N VAL A 193 -1.81 -13.60 -0.29
CA VAL A 193 -2.27 -14.44 0.82
C VAL A 193 -1.08 -14.81 1.71
N PHE A 194 -1.18 -14.53 3.01
CA PHE A 194 -0.25 -15.00 4.03
C PHE A 194 -0.67 -16.40 4.50
N SER A 195 -0.07 -17.41 3.92
CA SER A 195 -0.31 -18.81 4.24
C SER A 195 0.99 -19.54 4.55
N PRO A 196 0.99 -20.55 5.45
CA PRO A 196 2.14 -21.42 5.66
C PRO A 196 2.43 -22.34 4.47
N GLY A 197 1.44 -22.62 3.64
CA GLY A 197 1.56 -23.39 2.40
C GLY A 197 2.02 -22.53 1.22
N ALA A 198 2.43 -23.19 0.15
CA ALA A 198 2.72 -22.55 -1.13
C ALA A 198 1.55 -22.72 -2.10
N ASP A 199 0.33 -22.74 -1.59
CA ASP A 199 -0.88 -22.91 -2.38
C ASP A 199 -1.09 -21.64 -3.23
N PRO A 200 -1.30 -21.77 -4.54
CA PRO A 200 -1.60 -20.66 -5.41
C PRO A 200 -3.04 -20.11 -5.23
N TYR A 201 -3.93 -20.82 -4.53
CA TYR A 201 -5.35 -20.47 -4.31
C TYR A 201 -6.14 -20.22 -5.59
N THR A 202 -5.71 -20.75 -6.73
CA THR A 202 -6.36 -20.51 -8.04
C THR A 202 -7.80 -20.97 -8.04
N ASP A 203 -8.07 -22.15 -7.47
CA ASP A 203 -9.40 -22.76 -7.44
C ASP A 203 -10.35 -21.98 -6.52
N ASP A 204 -9.83 -21.42 -5.42
CA ASP A 204 -10.63 -20.60 -4.49
C ASP A 204 -11.12 -19.30 -5.10
N PHE A 205 -10.43 -18.78 -6.12
CA PHE A 205 -10.77 -17.53 -6.82
C PHE A 205 -11.34 -17.75 -8.22
N GLU A 206 -11.71 -18.98 -8.59
CA GLU A 206 -12.20 -19.32 -9.94
C GLU A 206 -13.40 -18.45 -10.35
N ASP A 207 -14.38 -18.27 -9.46
CA ASP A 207 -15.61 -17.51 -9.72
C ASP A 207 -15.37 -16.02 -10.04
N ILE A 208 -14.21 -15.47 -9.65
CA ILE A 208 -13.83 -14.07 -9.86
C ILE A 208 -12.45 -13.93 -10.51
N ALA A 209 -11.98 -14.93 -11.24
CA ALA A 209 -10.63 -14.97 -11.82
C ALA A 209 -10.34 -13.77 -12.74
N GLU A 210 -11.34 -13.23 -13.42
CA GLU A 210 -11.18 -12.06 -14.27
C GLU A 210 -10.99 -10.75 -13.47
N ARG A 211 -11.46 -10.70 -12.23
CA ARG A 211 -11.43 -9.54 -11.33
C ARG A 211 -10.19 -9.50 -10.42
N VAL A 212 -9.41 -10.59 -10.36
CA VAL A 212 -8.25 -10.68 -9.47
C VAL A 212 -6.98 -11.03 -10.23
N LYS A 213 -5.86 -10.64 -9.62
CA LYS A 213 -4.52 -11.08 -9.99
C LYS A 213 -3.85 -11.67 -8.75
N LEU A 214 -3.80 -12.99 -8.69
CA LEU A 214 -3.11 -13.68 -7.59
C LEU A 214 -1.61 -13.42 -7.68
N CYS A 215 -1.03 -12.95 -6.59
CA CYS A 215 0.36 -12.54 -6.50
C CYS A 215 1.08 -13.36 -5.42
N ALA A 216 2.20 -13.97 -5.77
CA ALA A 216 3.06 -14.61 -4.79
C ALA A 216 3.68 -13.57 -3.84
N LEU A 217 3.76 -13.91 -2.55
CA LEU A 217 4.54 -13.13 -1.60
C LEU A 217 6.01 -13.11 -2.04
N PRO A 218 6.72 -11.97 -1.94
CA PRO A 218 8.16 -11.94 -2.11
C PRO A 218 8.84 -12.99 -1.22
N SER A 219 9.80 -13.74 -1.78
CA SER A 219 10.43 -14.87 -1.09
C SER A 219 10.98 -14.51 0.30
N ALA A 220 11.59 -13.33 0.44
CA ALA A 220 12.10 -12.84 1.73
C ALA A 220 10.99 -12.66 2.77
N ILE A 221 9.80 -12.16 2.37
CA ILE A 221 8.63 -12.01 3.24
C ILE A 221 8.09 -13.39 3.62
N TYR A 222 7.92 -14.28 2.64
CA TYR A 222 7.42 -15.63 2.85
C TYR A 222 8.28 -16.43 3.83
N GLU A 223 9.60 -16.43 3.63
CA GLU A 223 10.54 -17.12 4.51
C GLU A 223 10.56 -16.52 5.92
N ALA A 224 10.48 -15.20 6.05
CA ALA A 224 10.38 -14.55 7.35
C ALA A 224 9.07 -14.91 8.07
N TYR A 225 7.95 -14.94 7.34
CA TYR A 225 6.63 -15.33 7.86
C TYR A 225 6.64 -16.76 8.41
N LYS A 226 7.13 -17.73 7.64
CA LYS A 226 7.26 -19.15 8.08
C LYS A 226 8.07 -19.30 9.38
N ARG A 227 9.09 -18.48 9.57
CA ARG A 227 9.95 -18.56 10.77
C ARG A 227 9.23 -18.13 12.06
N VAL A 228 8.33 -17.15 11.98
CA VAL A 228 7.65 -16.57 13.17
C VAL A 228 6.29 -17.19 13.45
N LEU A 229 5.80 -18.09 12.59
CA LEU A 229 4.49 -18.73 12.76
C LEU A 229 4.38 -19.44 14.11
N PRO A 230 3.34 -19.15 14.91
CA PRO A 230 3.08 -19.85 16.16
C PRO A 230 2.66 -21.31 15.87
N LYS A 231 2.92 -22.19 16.83
CA LYS A 231 2.56 -23.63 16.72
C LYS A 231 1.03 -23.86 16.65
N ARG A 232 0.24 -22.93 17.17
CA ARG A 232 -1.24 -22.97 17.14
C ARG A 232 -1.78 -21.66 16.62
N LYS A 233 -2.87 -21.70 15.82
CA LYS A 233 -3.56 -20.51 15.38
C LYS A 233 -4.13 -19.74 16.60
N PRO A 234 -4.05 -18.42 16.60
CA PRO A 234 -4.57 -17.59 17.68
C PRO A 234 -6.10 -17.62 17.74
N LYS A 235 -6.70 -17.73 18.92
CA LYS A 235 -8.16 -17.73 19.12
C LYS A 235 -8.84 -16.46 18.58
N PHE A 236 -8.21 -15.31 18.68
CA PHE A 236 -8.79 -14.06 18.18
C PHE A 236 -9.07 -14.07 16.65
N LEU A 237 -8.38 -14.92 15.88
CA LEU A 237 -8.68 -15.11 14.46
C LEU A 237 -9.98 -15.89 14.25
N ASP A 238 -10.29 -16.84 15.15
CA ASP A 238 -11.55 -17.59 15.11
C ASP A 238 -12.73 -16.67 15.43
N GLU A 239 -12.58 -15.81 16.44
CA GLU A 239 -13.58 -14.79 16.82
C GLU A 239 -13.82 -13.79 15.68
N ALA A 240 -12.74 -13.22 15.13
CA ALA A 240 -12.83 -12.26 14.02
C ALA A 240 -13.46 -12.86 12.76
N LEU A 241 -13.16 -14.11 12.43
CA LEU A 241 -13.75 -14.81 11.30
C LEU A 241 -15.24 -15.10 11.53
N GLN A 242 -15.62 -15.47 12.76
CA GLN A 242 -17.02 -15.70 13.11
C GLN A 242 -17.85 -14.41 13.04
N GLU A 243 -17.31 -13.29 13.53
CA GLU A 243 -17.95 -11.97 13.41
C GLU A 243 -18.21 -11.60 11.94
N MET A 244 -17.23 -11.78 11.06
CA MET A 244 -17.38 -11.49 9.63
C MET A 244 -18.44 -12.37 8.97
N LYS A 245 -18.52 -13.66 9.31
CA LYS A 245 -19.54 -14.58 8.79
C LYS A 245 -20.93 -14.17 9.26
N THR A 246 -21.09 -13.88 10.53
CA THR A 246 -22.38 -13.45 11.10
C THR A 246 -22.87 -12.14 10.47
N GLN A 247 -21.98 -11.19 10.21
CA GLN A 247 -22.33 -9.95 9.50
C GLN A 247 -22.78 -10.23 8.06
N ALA A 248 -22.06 -11.05 7.33
CA ALA A 248 -22.42 -11.42 5.94
C ALA A 248 -23.78 -12.15 5.87
N GLU A 249 -24.04 -13.07 6.79
CA GLU A 249 -25.33 -13.78 6.88
C GLU A 249 -26.50 -12.84 7.23
N ALA A 250 -26.30 -11.90 8.15
CA ALA A 250 -27.31 -10.90 8.52
C ALA A 250 -27.68 -10.01 7.33
N GLU A 251 -26.70 -9.54 6.57
CA GLU A 251 -26.90 -8.72 5.39
C GLU A 251 -27.60 -9.48 4.25
N ALA A 252 -27.22 -10.75 4.03
CA ALA A 252 -27.89 -11.60 3.02
C ALA A 252 -29.38 -11.83 3.35
N ASN A 253 -29.71 -11.99 4.65
CA ASN A 253 -31.10 -12.13 5.08
C ASN A 253 -31.90 -10.83 4.89
N ILE A 254 -31.30 -9.65 5.13
CA ILE A 254 -31.96 -8.36 4.89
C ILE A 254 -32.24 -8.19 3.40
N GLN A 255 -31.28 -8.49 2.54
CA GLN A 255 -31.47 -8.38 1.09
C GLN A 255 -32.60 -9.28 0.59
N GLN A 256 -32.64 -10.54 1.04
CA GLN A 256 -33.76 -11.46 0.70
C GLN A 256 -35.11 -10.91 1.15
N THR A 257 -35.19 -10.28 2.32
CA THR A 257 -36.45 -9.72 2.83
C THR A 257 -36.92 -8.51 2.00
N LEU A 258 -36.01 -7.70 1.51
CA LEU A 258 -36.31 -6.57 0.61
C LEU A 258 -36.78 -7.07 -0.76
N ASP A 259 -36.14 -8.08 -1.34
CA ASP A 259 -36.51 -8.66 -2.64
C ASP A 259 -37.90 -9.34 -2.60
N PHE A 260 -38.27 -9.95 -1.48
CA PHE A 260 -39.64 -10.48 -1.29
C PHE A 260 -40.70 -9.39 -1.15
N GLY A 261 -40.35 -8.25 -0.48
CA GLY A 261 -41.26 -7.12 -0.29
C GLY A 261 -41.56 -6.35 -1.59
N GLU A 262 -40.64 -6.31 -2.55
CA GLU A 262 -40.86 -5.69 -3.86
C GLU A 262 -41.72 -6.54 -4.77
N ASN A 263 -41.67 -7.86 -4.68
CA ASN A 263 -42.49 -8.79 -5.51
C ASN A 263 -43.96 -8.81 -5.05
N ASP A 264 -44.27 -8.61 -3.80
CA ASP A 264 -45.64 -8.55 -3.30
C ASP A 264 -46.37 -7.27 -3.72
N ASN A 265 -45.68 -6.16 -3.89
CA ASN A 265 -46.27 -4.90 -4.37
C ASN A 265 -46.56 -4.84 -5.86
N MET A 266 -45.99 -5.74 -6.69
CA MET A 266 -46.32 -5.82 -8.12
C MET A 266 -47.56 -6.63 -8.45
N ASN A 267 -48.11 -7.39 -7.51
CA ASN A 267 -49.31 -8.24 -7.73
C ASN A 267 -50.63 -7.58 -7.30
N GLU A 268 -50.64 -6.42 -6.67
CA GLU A 268 -51.89 -5.73 -6.26
C GLU A 268 -52.40 -4.68 -7.24
N GLU A 269 -51.67 -4.29 -8.30
CA GLU A 269 -52.14 -3.30 -9.29
C GLU A 269 -52.77 -3.90 -10.57
N GLY A 270 -53.12 -5.19 -10.58
CA GLY A 270 -53.65 -5.90 -11.77
C GLY A 270 -55.11 -6.33 -11.71
N GLY A 271 -55.95 -5.68 -10.92
CA GLY A 271 -57.33 -6.13 -10.77
C GLY A 271 -58.36 -5.02 -10.63
N GLU A 272 -58.59 -4.21 -11.68
CA GLU A 272 -59.88 -3.50 -11.88
C GLU A 272 -59.91 -2.89 -13.31
N ALA A 273 -60.57 -3.56 -14.25
CA ALA A 273 -61.38 -2.95 -15.30
C ALA A 273 -62.16 -4.05 -16.08
#